data_6d9ed2d48f127e1b6b691cd0ceedf407
#
_entry.id   6d9ed2d48f127e1b6b691cd0ceedf407
#
_cell.length_a   1.000
_cell.length_b   1.000
_cell.length_c   1.000
_cell.angle_alpha   90.00
_cell.angle_beta   90.00
_cell.angle_gamma   90.00
#
_symmetry.space_group_name_H-M   'P 1'
#
loop_
_entity.id
_entity.type
_entity.pdbx_description
1 polymer ?
#
loop_
_entity_poly.entity_id
_entity_poly.type
_entity_poly.pdbx_seq_one_letter_code
_entity_poly.pdbx_strand_id
1 'polypeptide(L)'
;MKIQVWSDFRCPFCYIGKKHLEEAIQKSGRDVQIEMMSFELDPEHAPNPGESMAEHLAAKYGISVSEVEENNARVVSMAKSAGLNYDFDRLIDVNTFVAHKVFQLAKLKGVGNEFVEVAMSGHFEKGKDLSDLETLIAMGESVGLERIAIENLCQFR
;
A
#
# COMPACT_ATOMS: atom_id res chain seq x y z
N MET A 1 -3.68 -21.57 12.54
CA MET A 1 -4.87 -20.75 12.15
C MET A 1 -4.47 -19.85 10.99
N LYS A 2 -5.38 -19.58 10.03
CA LYS A 2 -5.11 -18.69 8.89
C LYS A 2 -6.06 -17.49 8.94
N ILE A 3 -5.52 -16.28 8.77
CA ILE A 3 -6.27 -15.02 8.69
C ILE A 3 -6.06 -14.45 7.30
N GLN A 4 -7.14 -14.19 6.57
CA GLN A 4 -7.12 -13.50 5.30
C GLN A 4 -7.44 -12.02 5.50
N VAL A 5 -6.60 -11.13 4.95
CA VAL A 5 -6.73 -9.68 5.07
C VAL A 5 -6.85 -9.07 3.68
N TRP A 6 -8.04 -8.58 3.34
CA TRP A 6 -8.27 -7.81 2.12
C TRP A 6 -7.77 -6.38 2.31
N SER A 7 -6.88 -5.93 1.43
CA SER A 7 -6.11 -4.69 1.63
C SER A 7 -5.85 -4.00 0.32
N ASP A 8 -5.81 -2.67 0.36
CA ASP A 8 -5.38 -1.81 -0.74
C ASP A 8 -4.07 -1.11 -0.38
N PHE A 9 -3.18 -0.98 -1.35
CA PHE A 9 -1.90 -0.28 -1.20
C PHE A 9 -2.05 1.22 -0.95
N ARG A 10 -3.17 1.84 -1.34
CA ARG A 10 -3.44 3.25 -1.07
C ARG A 10 -4.08 3.52 0.30
N CYS A 11 -4.42 2.49 1.06
CA CYS A 11 -5.08 2.64 2.35
C CYS A 11 -4.07 2.71 3.50
N PRO A 12 -3.87 3.87 4.14
CA PRO A 12 -2.91 4.01 5.23
C PRO A 12 -3.27 3.14 6.44
N PHE A 13 -4.57 2.94 6.70
CA PHE A 13 -5.04 2.09 7.79
C PHE A 13 -4.77 0.60 7.55
N CYS A 14 -4.67 0.17 6.29
CA CYS A 14 -4.35 -1.21 5.96
C CYS A 14 -2.93 -1.58 6.41
N TYR A 15 -1.96 -0.69 6.25
CA TYR A 15 -0.59 -0.95 6.68
C TYR A 15 -0.45 -0.87 8.21
N ILE A 16 -1.09 0.11 8.85
CA ILE A 16 -1.16 0.21 10.32
C ILE A 16 -1.81 -1.05 10.90
N GLY A 17 -2.96 -1.47 10.35
CA GLY A 17 -3.67 -2.67 10.77
C GLY A 17 -2.87 -3.95 10.61
N LYS A 18 -2.11 -4.07 9.51
CA LYS A 18 -1.18 -5.19 9.30
C LYS A 18 -0.14 -5.25 10.43
N LYS A 19 0.48 -4.11 10.80
CA LYS A 19 1.48 -4.05 11.87
C LYS A 19 0.89 -4.43 13.23
N HIS A 20 -0.29 -3.92 13.55
CA HIS A 20 -0.99 -4.30 14.80
C HIS A 20 -1.36 -5.79 14.84
N LEU A 21 -1.78 -6.35 13.70
CA LEU A 21 -2.09 -7.78 13.61
C LEU A 21 -0.83 -8.64 13.82
N GLU A 22 0.28 -8.28 13.18
CA GLU A 22 1.57 -8.95 13.34
C GLU A 22 2.03 -8.92 14.81
N GLU A 23 1.95 -7.76 15.45
CA GLU A 23 2.29 -7.61 16.87
C GLU A 23 1.39 -8.45 17.79
N ALA A 24 0.08 -8.44 17.53
CA ALA A 24 -0.88 -9.24 18.30
C ALA A 24 -0.62 -10.74 18.15
N ILE A 25 -0.30 -11.21 16.96
CA ILE A 25 0.06 -12.62 16.71
C ILE A 25 1.32 -12.98 17.48
N GLN A 26 2.37 -12.14 17.39
CA GLN A 26 3.61 -12.34 18.12
C GLN A 26 3.38 -12.44 19.65
N LYS A 27 2.59 -11.51 20.20
CA LYS A 27 2.25 -11.49 21.61
C LYS A 27 1.41 -12.70 22.07
N SER A 28 0.56 -13.21 21.18
CA SER A 28 -0.31 -14.35 21.50
C SER A 28 0.44 -15.68 21.62
N GLY A 29 1.64 -15.78 21.04
CA GLY A 29 2.41 -17.02 20.93
C GLY A 29 1.74 -18.12 20.10
N ARG A 30 0.68 -17.78 19.34
CA ARG A 30 -0.06 -18.74 18.50
C ARG A 30 0.57 -18.83 17.13
N ASP A 31 0.51 -20.03 16.54
CA ASP A 31 0.82 -20.21 15.12
C ASP A 31 -0.35 -19.70 14.26
N VAL A 32 -0.18 -18.51 13.71
CA VAL A 32 -1.16 -17.83 12.85
C VAL A 32 -0.46 -17.38 11.57
N GLN A 33 -0.98 -17.84 10.44
CA GLN A 33 -0.55 -17.41 9.12
C GLN A 33 -1.42 -16.25 8.64
N ILE A 34 -0.81 -15.14 8.24
CA ILE A 34 -1.49 -14.04 7.54
C ILE A 34 -1.37 -14.28 6.04
N GLU A 35 -2.50 -14.23 5.36
CA GLU A 35 -2.57 -14.17 3.90
C GLU A 35 -3.17 -12.84 3.48
N MET A 36 -2.34 -12.00 2.83
CA MET A 36 -2.81 -10.75 2.25
C MET A 36 -3.57 -11.02 0.95
N MET A 37 -4.68 -10.30 0.77
CA MET A 37 -5.56 -10.40 -0.38
C MET A 37 -5.75 -9.04 -1.04
N SER A 38 -5.85 -9.01 -2.37
CA SER A 38 -6.10 -7.78 -3.11
C SER A 38 -7.52 -7.28 -2.90
N PHE A 39 -7.64 -5.99 -2.65
CA PHE A 39 -8.88 -5.26 -2.68
C PHE A 39 -8.60 -3.82 -3.13
N GLU A 40 -9.30 -3.33 -4.14
CA GLU A 40 -9.21 -1.94 -4.59
C GLU A 40 -10.35 -1.15 -3.98
N LEU A 41 -10.04 -0.15 -3.15
CA LEU A 41 -11.01 0.76 -2.53
C LEU A 41 -11.67 1.68 -3.56
N ASP A 42 -10.95 1.99 -4.64
CA ASP A 42 -11.40 2.89 -5.70
C ASP A 42 -10.78 2.45 -7.03
N PRO A 43 -11.36 1.39 -7.67
CA PRO A 43 -10.79 0.83 -8.90
C PRO A 43 -10.82 1.80 -10.09
N GLU A 44 -11.75 2.76 -10.09
CA GLU A 44 -11.89 3.76 -11.15
C GLU A 44 -11.10 5.05 -10.86
N HIS A 45 -10.31 5.06 -9.78
CA HIS A 45 -9.53 6.23 -9.41
C HIS A 45 -8.57 6.63 -10.54
N ALA A 46 -8.70 7.87 -10.97
CA ALA A 46 -7.81 8.50 -11.94
C ALA A 46 -7.12 9.69 -11.25
N PRO A 47 -5.82 9.58 -10.93
CA PRO A 47 -5.07 10.70 -10.36
C PRO A 47 -5.16 11.93 -11.28
N ASN A 48 -5.40 13.10 -10.70
CA ASN A 48 -5.45 14.36 -11.42
C ASN A 48 -4.08 15.05 -11.33
N PRO A 49 -3.33 15.17 -12.46
CA PRO A 49 -2.04 15.84 -12.43
C PRO A 49 -2.18 17.30 -11.96
N GLY A 50 -1.47 17.66 -10.90
CA GLY A 50 -1.50 19.00 -10.31
C GLY A 50 -2.47 19.18 -9.16
N GLU A 51 -3.27 18.17 -8.82
CA GLU A 51 -4.06 18.12 -7.59
C GLU A 51 -3.28 17.39 -6.49
N SER A 52 -3.20 17.99 -5.32
CA SER A 52 -2.61 17.30 -4.17
C SER A 52 -3.56 16.25 -3.61
N MET A 53 -3.04 15.24 -2.93
CA MET A 53 -3.86 14.25 -2.21
C MET A 53 -4.85 14.92 -1.24
N ALA A 54 -4.44 16.00 -0.57
CA ALA A 54 -5.30 16.72 0.36
C ALA A 54 -6.46 17.41 -0.36
N GLU A 55 -6.22 18.05 -1.51
CA GLU A 55 -7.26 18.66 -2.33
C GLU A 55 -8.23 17.60 -2.87
N HIS A 56 -7.71 16.49 -3.38
CA HIS A 56 -8.53 15.36 -3.84
C HIS A 56 -9.46 14.84 -2.74
N LEU A 57 -8.92 14.57 -1.55
CA LEU A 57 -9.71 14.07 -0.42
C LEU A 57 -10.71 15.10 0.09
N ALA A 58 -10.33 16.38 0.12
CA ALA A 58 -11.24 17.47 0.48
C ALA A 58 -12.45 17.52 -0.45
N ALA A 59 -12.24 17.46 -1.76
CA ALA A 59 -13.29 17.43 -2.75
C ALA A 59 -14.15 16.16 -2.64
N LYS A 60 -13.53 15.00 -2.47
CA LYS A 60 -14.22 13.70 -2.37
C LYS A 60 -15.14 13.60 -1.16
N TYR A 61 -14.71 14.14 -0.02
CA TYR A 61 -15.46 14.03 1.25
C TYR A 61 -16.26 15.30 1.60
N GLY A 62 -16.14 16.37 0.83
CA GLY A 62 -16.85 17.63 1.07
C GLY A 62 -16.38 18.35 2.35
N ILE A 63 -15.10 18.24 2.67
CA ILE A 63 -14.45 18.90 3.82
C ILE A 63 -13.36 19.86 3.35
N SER A 64 -12.85 20.69 4.24
CA SER A 64 -11.76 21.61 3.90
C SER A 64 -10.40 20.88 3.81
N VAL A 65 -9.47 21.46 3.05
CA VAL A 65 -8.08 20.96 2.98
C VAL A 65 -7.44 20.92 4.38
N SER A 66 -7.71 21.94 5.22
CA SER A 66 -7.20 21.98 6.60
C SER A 66 -7.71 20.79 7.45
N GLU A 67 -8.97 20.40 7.29
CA GLU A 67 -9.51 19.22 7.97
C GLU A 67 -8.85 17.92 7.48
N VAL A 68 -8.54 17.84 6.19
CA VAL A 68 -7.77 16.70 5.65
C VAL A 68 -6.37 16.66 6.26
N GLU A 69 -5.67 17.80 6.33
CA GLU A 69 -4.33 17.89 6.93
C GLU A 69 -4.33 17.50 8.42
N GLU A 70 -5.33 17.93 9.19
CA GLU A 70 -5.51 17.52 10.58
C GLU A 70 -5.76 16.00 10.70
N ASN A 71 -6.58 15.43 9.84
CA ASN A 71 -6.83 14.00 9.79
C ASN A 71 -5.55 13.24 9.41
N ASN A 72 -4.80 13.71 8.43
CA ASN A 72 -3.51 13.15 8.04
C ASN A 72 -2.51 13.15 9.21
N ALA A 73 -2.43 14.25 9.97
CA ALA A 73 -1.57 14.33 11.15
C ALA A 73 -1.94 13.27 12.21
N ARG A 74 -3.24 13.00 12.41
CA ARG A 74 -3.70 11.92 13.29
C ARG A 74 -3.29 10.55 12.77
N VAL A 75 -3.42 10.31 11.46
CA VAL A 75 -3.01 9.04 10.83
C VAL A 75 -1.49 8.85 10.95
N VAL A 76 -0.68 9.89 10.75
CA VAL A 76 0.78 9.86 10.98
C VAL A 76 1.11 9.47 12.41
N SER A 77 0.38 10.05 13.39
CA SER A 77 0.56 9.69 14.81
C SER A 77 0.21 8.23 15.10
N MET A 78 -0.88 7.73 14.51
CA MET A 78 -1.26 6.30 14.61
C MET A 78 -0.21 5.38 13.98
N ALA A 79 0.30 5.74 12.80
CA ALA A 79 1.35 5.01 12.11
C ALA A 79 2.62 4.94 12.98
N LYS A 80 3.02 6.06 13.59
CA LYS A 80 4.16 6.12 14.49
C LYS A 80 4.00 5.18 15.68
N SER A 81 2.81 5.08 16.25
CA SER A 81 2.51 4.14 17.33
C SER A 81 2.63 2.67 16.91
N ALA A 82 2.45 2.39 15.62
CA ALA A 82 2.65 1.06 15.02
C ALA A 82 4.08 0.84 14.47
N GLY A 83 5.03 1.75 14.77
CA GLY A 83 6.42 1.67 14.33
C GLY A 83 6.65 2.09 12.87
N LEU A 84 5.72 2.82 12.25
CA LEU A 84 5.79 3.28 10.86
C LEU A 84 6.08 4.79 10.81
N ASN A 85 6.80 5.23 9.79
CA ASN A 85 7.18 6.63 9.58
C ASN A 85 6.55 7.18 8.31
N TYR A 86 5.24 7.42 8.34
CA TYR A 86 4.49 7.98 7.21
C TYR A 86 4.93 9.41 6.87
N ASP A 87 5.05 9.67 5.58
CA ASP A 87 5.38 10.97 5.02
C ASP A 87 4.33 11.35 3.95
N PHE A 88 3.24 11.97 4.37
CA PHE A 88 2.16 12.38 3.47
C PHE A 88 2.52 13.56 2.58
N ASP A 89 3.56 14.33 2.90
CA ASP A 89 4.05 15.42 2.04
C ASP A 89 4.69 14.88 0.75
N ARG A 90 5.20 13.64 0.80
CA ARG A 90 5.80 12.94 -0.34
C ARG A 90 4.88 11.90 -0.97
N LEU A 91 3.70 11.69 -0.41
CA LEU A 91 2.76 10.69 -0.90
C LEU A 91 2.26 11.07 -2.30
N ILE A 92 2.39 10.13 -3.24
CA ILE A 92 1.91 10.29 -4.61
C ILE A 92 0.52 9.64 -4.73
N ASP A 93 -0.46 10.38 -5.23
CA ASP A 93 -1.78 9.82 -5.51
C ASP A 93 -1.72 8.88 -6.71
N VAL A 94 -2.17 7.65 -6.54
CA VAL A 94 -2.03 6.59 -7.55
C VAL A 94 -3.27 5.71 -7.64
N ASN A 95 -3.52 5.17 -8.82
CA ASN A 95 -4.33 3.98 -8.98
C ASN A 95 -3.46 2.74 -8.67
N THR A 96 -3.94 1.84 -7.84
CA THR A 96 -3.15 0.71 -7.33
C THR A 96 -3.33 -0.59 -8.12
N PHE A 97 -4.07 -0.58 -9.22
CA PHE A 97 -4.36 -1.77 -10.02
C PHE A 97 -3.09 -2.51 -10.46
N VAL A 98 -2.09 -1.78 -11.00
CA VAL A 98 -0.84 -2.41 -11.47
C VAL A 98 -0.04 -2.99 -10.30
N ALA A 99 0.01 -2.30 -9.15
CA ALA A 99 0.63 -2.83 -7.95
C ALA A 99 -0.04 -4.12 -7.47
N HIS A 100 -1.38 -4.19 -7.54
CA HIS A 100 -2.12 -5.42 -7.25
C HIS A 100 -1.82 -6.56 -8.22
N LYS A 101 -1.61 -6.28 -9.52
CA LYS A 101 -1.16 -7.29 -10.48
C LYS A 101 0.19 -7.88 -10.08
N VAL A 102 1.18 -7.03 -9.77
CA VAL A 102 2.50 -7.48 -9.32
C VAL A 102 2.41 -8.25 -8.00
N PHE A 103 1.55 -7.82 -7.09
CA PHE A 103 1.28 -8.55 -5.85
C PHE A 103 0.72 -9.96 -6.12
N GLN A 104 -0.20 -10.14 -7.06
CA GLN A 104 -0.69 -11.48 -7.42
C GLN A 104 0.44 -12.38 -7.96
N LEU A 105 1.35 -11.83 -8.77
CA LEU A 105 2.55 -12.55 -9.19
C LEU A 105 3.42 -12.94 -7.99
N ALA A 106 3.65 -12.02 -7.05
CA ALA A 106 4.39 -12.28 -5.82
C ALA A 106 3.74 -13.39 -4.98
N LYS A 107 2.40 -13.40 -4.88
CA LYS A 107 1.67 -14.49 -4.20
C LYS A 107 1.92 -15.84 -4.86
N LEU A 108 1.86 -15.92 -6.19
CA LEU A 108 2.14 -17.15 -6.93
C LEU A 108 3.57 -17.68 -6.73
N LYS A 109 4.51 -16.77 -6.45
CA LYS A 109 5.92 -17.10 -6.15
C LYS A 109 6.20 -17.30 -4.65
N GLY A 110 5.19 -17.19 -3.79
CA GLY A 110 5.31 -17.39 -2.34
C GLY A 110 5.93 -16.22 -1.57
N VAL A 111 6.08 -15.05 -2.19
CA VAL A 111 6.67 -13.83 -1.61
C VAL A 111 5.67 -12.66 -1.52
N GLY A 112 4.38 -12.99 -1.43
CA GLY A 112 3.33 -11.97 -1.42
C GLY A 112 3.37 -11.05 -0.21
N ASN A 113 3.60 -11.57 0.99
CA ASN A 113 3.67 -10.76 2.21
C ASN A 113 4.87 -9.81 2.20
N GLU A 114 6.01 -10.27 1.69
CA GLU A 114 7.24 -9.50 1.52
C GLU A 114 7.02 -8.36 0.52
N PHE A 115 6.33 -8.63 -0.60
CA PHE A 115 5.99 -7.60 -1.56
C PHE A 115 5.06 -6.55 -0.96
N VAL A 116 4.02 -6.94 -0.22
CA VAL A 116 3.12 -5.98 0.47
C VAL A 116 3.91 -5.08 1.40
N GLU A 117 4.87 -5.62 2.16
CA GLU A 117 5.72 -4.84 3.06
C GLU A 117 6.54 -3.80 2.30
N VAL A 118 7.22 -4.21 1.24
CA VAL A 118 8.07 -3.32 0.41
C VAL A 118 7.22 -2.25 -0.29
N ALA A 119 6.06 -2.62 -0.84
CA ALA A 119 5.18 -1.70 -1.54
C ALA A 119 4.56 -0.66 -0.62
N MET A 120 4.02 -1.07 0.54
CA MET A 120 3.41 -0.15 1.51
C MET A 120 4.44 0.76 2.16
N SER A 121 5.60 0.24 2.58
CA SER A 121 6.71 1.07 3.08
C SER A 121 7.20 2.04 2.00
N GLY A 122 7.36 1.57 0.77
CA GLY A 122 7.75 2.40 -0.37
C GLY A 122 6.79 3.56 -0.58
N HIS A 123 5.51 3.30 -0.56
CA HIS A 123 4.46 4.29 -0.80
C HIS A 123 4.32 5.29 0.36
N PHE A 124 4.05 4.80 1.58
CA PHE A 124 3.70 5.65 2.72
C PHE A 124 4.90 6.31 3.40
N GLU A 125 6.07 5.68 3.38
CA GLU A 125 7.25 6.16 4.10
C GLU A 125 8.30 6.81 3.18
N LYS A 126 8.33 6.43 1.89
CA LYS A 126 9.39 6.85 0.95
C LYS A 126 8.87 7.62 -0.26
N GLY A 127 7.56 7.83 -0.36
CA GLY A 127 6.92 8.56 -1.47
C GLY A 127 7.17 7.92 -2.83
N LYS A 128 7.17 6.59 -2.89
CA LYS A 128 7.33 5.86 -4.15
C LYS A 128 6.02 5.80 -4.92
N ASP A 129 6.11 5.99 -6.23
CA ASP A 129 4.98 5.91 -7.14
C ASP A 129 4.66 4.44 -7.47
N LEU A 130 3.54 3.93 -6.96
CA LEU A 130 3.09 2.56 -7.25
C LEU A 130 2.39 2.41 -8.61
N SER A 131 2.24 3.47 -9.38
CA SER A 131 1.81 3.42 -10.78
C SER A 131 2.99 3.35 -11.77
N ASP A 132 4.21 3.67 -11.32
CA ASP A 132 5.42 3.62 -12.12
C ASP A 132 5.96 2.19 -12.24
N LEU A 133 6.10 1.72 -13.48
CA LEU A 133 6.53 0.35 -13.76
C LEU A 133 7.94 0.04 -13.24
N GLU A 134 8.89 0.96 -13.39
CA GLU A 134 10.26 0.75 -12.89
C GLU A 134 10.31 0.68 -11.37
N THR A 135 9.51 1.48 -10.68
CA THR A 135 9.33 1.39 -9.23
C THR A 135 8.81 0.02 -8.81
N LEU A 136 7.78 -0.48 -9.48
CA LEU A 136 7.20 -1.80 -9.17
C LEU A 136 8.17 -2.95 -9.52
N ILE A 137 8.94 -2.82 -10.60
CA ILE A 137 9.99 -3.77 -10.95
C ILE A 137 11.05 -3.83 -9.85
N ALA A 138 11.59 -2.67 -9.45
CA ALA A 138 12.59 -2.61 -8.39
C ALA A 138 12.08 -3.23 -7.06
N MET A 139 10.83 -2.98 -6.70
CA MET A 139 10.18 -3.60 -5.54
C MET A 139 10.05 -5.12 -5.70
N GLY A 140 9.61 -5.58 -6.86
CA GLY A 140 9.48 -6.99 -7.16
C GLY A 140 10.83 -7.73 -7.14
N GLU A 141 11.85 -7.17 -7.78
CA GLU A 141 13.22 -7.72 -7.78
C GLU A 141 13.78 -7.82 -6.35
N SER A 142 13.48 -6.85 -5.49
CA SER A 142 13.93 -6.86 -4.08
C SER A 142 13.37 -8.04 -3.26
N VAL A 143 12.26 -8.64 -3.70
CA VAL A 143 11.66 -9.82 -3.07
C VAL A 143 11.83 -11.10 -3.89
N GLY A 144 12.63 -11.05 -4.96
CA GLY A 144 13.00 -12.22 -5.77
C GLY A 144 12.13 -12.48 -6.99
N LEU A 145 11.32 -11.51 -7.44
CA LEU A 145 10.63 -11.62 -8.73
C LEU A 145 11.57 -11.29 -9.88
N GLU A 146 11.35 -11.91 -11.02
CA GLU A 146 12.09 -11.63 -12.24
C GLU A 146 11.49 -10.42 -12.96
N ARG A 147 12.33 -9.46 -13.38
CA ARG A 147 11.95 -8.28 -14.17
C ARG A 147 11.04 -8.64 -15.34
N ILE A 148 11.47 -9.60 -16.15
CA ILE A 148 10.72 -10.01 -17.35
C ILE A 148 9.32 -10.51 -17.04
N ALA A 149 9.12 -11.15 -15.88
CA ALA A 149 7.80 -11.64 -15.46
C ALA A 149 6.87 -10.47 -15.11
N ILE A 150 7.40 -9.41 -14.49
CA ILE A 150 6.64 -8.20 -14.18
C ILE A 150 6.31 -7.42 -15.44
N GLU A 151 7.30 -7.22 -16.33
CA GLU A 151 7.10 -6.53 -17.61
C GLU A 151 6.02 -7.20 -18.45
N ASN A 152 6.08 -8.52 -18.62
CA ASN A 152 5.09 -9.28 -19.35
C ASN A 152 3.68 -9.17 -18.74
N LEU A 153 3.58 -9.18 -17.41
CA LEU A 153 2.31 -9.04 -16.70
C LEU A 153 1.68 -7.65 -16.93
N CYS A 154 2.50 -6.61 -17.02
CA CYS A 154 2.03 -5.23 -17.14
C CYS A 154 1.75 -4.79 -18.59
N GLN A 155 2.22 -5.52 -19.60
CA GLN A 155 1.94 -5.26 -21.02
C GLN A 155 0.46 -5.50 -21.40
N PHE A 156 -0.24 -6.35 -20.66
CA PHE A 156 -1.66 -6.65 -20.91
C PHE A 156 -2.54 -5.89 -19.89
N ARG A 157 -3.31 -4.92 -20.40
CA ARG A 157 -4.39 -4.26 -19.67
C ARG A 157 -5.66 -5.10 -19.65
#